data_817f3a7a454e6c4fdf8ce186bc664d62
#
_entry.id   817f3a7a454e6c4fdf8ce186bc664d62
#
_cell.length_a   1.000
_cell.length_b   1.000
_cell.length_c   1.000
_cell.angle_alpha   90.00
_cell.angle_beta   90.00
_cell.angle_gamma   90.00
#
_symmetry.space_group_name_H-M   'P 1'
#
loop_
_entity.id
_entity.type
_entity.pdbx_description
1 polymer ?
#
loop_
_entity_poly.entity_id
_entity_poly.type
_entity_poly.pdbx_seq_one_letter_code
_entity_poly.pdbx_strand_id
1 'polypeptide(L)'
;MRIVLIGAGNLATQLGKALRGVHHEVVQVYSRTKDHAQHLADLLNAGYTDSLDQLVPDAECYVFAVKDQVLPAVIKQVCGLYADGSSALFVHTAGSISFDVFPKETKYYGVLYPMQTFSKQRDVDFTDIPVFIEGNSDETSNKLEVLAHSFSKSVYRLSSADRRYLHLSAVWACNFVNHCYDVASEVLAPIGVPFEVMLPLIDETARKVHELSPREAQTGPAVRYDERVMNAQLALMKDHPMLQDIYRLLSQSIHENSRHADMPTCRHLDIST
;
A
#
# COMPACT_ATOMS: atom_id res chain seq x y z
N MET A 1 -20.96 7.37 8.98
CA MET A 1 -20.12 7.44 10.21
C MET A 1 -19.41 8.77 10.25
N ARG A 2 -19.20 9.30 11.48
CA ARG A 2 -18.34 10.46 11.74
C ARG A 2 -16.91 9.97 11.97
N ILE A 3 -15.98 10.42 11.15
CA ILE A 3 -14.61 9.87 11.08
C ILE A 3 -13.58 10.96 11.33
N VAL A 4 -12.61 10.67 12.20
CA VAL A 4 -11.38 11.46 12.36
C VAL A 4 -10.25 10.80 11.59
N LEU A 5 -9.60 11.54 10.69
CA LEU A 5 -8.40 11.09 9.98
C LEU A 5 -7.15 11.58 10.70
N ILE A 6 -6.33 10.66 11.16
CA ILE A 6 -5.06 10.92 11.83
C ILE A 6 -3.92 10.67 10.83
N GLY A 7 -3.51 11.76 10.19
CA GLY A 7 -2.55 11.79 9.09
C GLY A 7 -3.10 12.56 7.87
N ALA A 8 -2.21 13.21 7.11
CA ALA A 8 -2.54 13.94 5.90
C ALA A 8 -1.59 13.57 4.74
N GLY A 9 -1.22 12.26 4.68
CA GLY A 9 -0.40 11.67 3.63
C GLY A 9 -1.22 11.28 2.39
N ASN A 10 -0.56 10.58 1.44
CA ASN A 10 -1.18 10.15 0.19
C ASN A 10 -2.42 9.26 0.44
N LEU A 11 -2.26 8.22 1.27
CA LEU A 11 -3.36 7.33 1.62
C LEU A 11 -4.51 8.08 2.32
N ALA A 12 -4.20 8.90 3.35
CA ALA A 12 -5.24 9.67 4.06
C ALA A 12 -6.04 10.55 3.11
N THR A 13 -5.37 11.17 2.12
CA THR A 13 -6.01 12.02 1.12
C THR A 13 -6.99 11.21 0.26
N GLN A 14 -6.56 10.10 -0.28
CA GLN A 14 -7.39 9.28 -1.18
C GLN A 14 -8.51 8.55 -0.42
N LEU A 15 -8.21 7.99 0.74
CA LEU A 15 -9.21 7.33 1.58
C LEU A 15 -10.27 8.34 2.09
N GLY A 16 -9.84 9.55 2.48
CA GLY A 16 -10.76 10.61 2.89
C GLY A 16 -11.73 11.00 1.78
N LYS A 17 -11.24 11.12 0.53
CA LYS A 17 -12.10 11.37 -0.64
C LYS A 17 -13.08 10.21 -0.89
N ALA A 18 -12.60 8.96 -0.80
CA ALA A 18 -13.44 7.78 -0.98
C ALA A 18 -14.56 7.70 0.08
N LEU A 19 -14.22 7.88 1.36
CA LEU A 19 -15.17 7.88 2.48
C LEU A 19 -16.25 8.96 2.30
N ARG A 20 -15.84 10.18 1.93
CA ARG A 20 -16.79 11.26 1.64
C ARG A 20 -17.69 10.95 0.45
N GLY A 21 -17.16 10.31 -0.59
CA GLY A 21 -17.91 9.92 -1.79
C GLY A 21 -19.06 8.95 -1.52
N VAL A 22 -18.97 8.20 -0.42
CA VAL A 22 -19.98 7.22 0.03
C VAL A 22 -20.74 7.69 1.28
N HIS A 23 -20.83 9.00 1.48
CA HIS A 23 -21.61 9.66 2.52
C HIS A 23 -21.15 9.42 3.97
N HIS A 24 -19.89 9.06 4.19
CA HIS A 24 -19.28 9.21 5.50
C HIS A 24 -18.82 10.66 5.70
N GLU A 25 -18.91 11.13 6.92
CA GLU A 25 -18.49 12.47 7.31
C GLU A 25 -17.08 12.44 7.90
N VAL A 26 -16.10 12.99 7.18
CA VAL A 26 -14.80 13.28 7.80
C VAL A 26 -14.96 14.55 8.60
N VAL A 27 -15.04 14.41 9.93
CA VAL A 27 -15.28 15.56 10.83
C VAL A 27 -14.01 16.34 11.14
N GLN A 28 -12.86 15.68 11.15
CA GLN A 28 -11.59 16.34 11.44
C GLN A 28 -10.40 15.59 10.83
N VAL A 29 -9.38 16.36 10.44
CA VAL A 29 -8.07 15.87 10.00
C VAL A 29 -6.99 16.33 10.97
N TYR A 30 -6.15 15.41 11.41
CA TYR A 30 -4.96 15.71 12.18
C TYR A 30 -3.69 15.52 11.35
N SER A 31 -2.74 16.45 11.49
CA SER A 31 -1.36 16.26 11.05
C SER A 31 -0.42 17.10 11.91
N ARG A 32 0.80 16.60 12.20
CA ARG A 32 1.84 17.39 12.89
C ARG A 32 2.17 18.71 12.19
N THR A 33 2.00 18.77 10.87
CA THR A 33 2.16 19.97 10.07
C THR A 33 0.77 20.55 9.83
N LYS A 34 0.51 21.70 10.44
CA LYS A 34 -0.78 22.38 10.39
C LYS A 34 -1.28 22.59 8.97
N ASP A 35 -0.39 23.06 8.08
CA ASP A 35 -0.73 23.33 6.68
C ASP A 35 -1.18 22.03 5.95
N HIS A 36 -0.57 20.89 6.26
CA HIS A 36 -1.00 19.61 5.69
C HIS A 36 -2.38 19.17 6.21
N ALA A 37 -2.65 19.39 7.50
CA ALA A 37 -3.96 19.10 8.08
C ALA A 37 -5.02 19.99 7.46
N GLN A 38 -4.78 21.30 7.39
CA GLN A 38 -5.68 22.28 6.82
C GLN A 38 -5.97 21.98 5.35
N HIS A 39 -4.93 21.78 4.52
CA HIS A 39 -5.11 21.49 3.10
C HIS A 39 -6.01 20.28 2.85
N LEU A 40 -5.81 19.19 3.60
CA LEU A 40 -6.66 18.01 3.46
C LEU A 40 -8.08 18.26 4.01
N ALA A 41 -8.20 18.97 5.12
CA ALA A 41 -9.49 19.31 5.70
C ALA A 41 -10.34 20.18 4.76
N ASP A 42 -9.72 21.16 4.10
CA ASP A 42 -10.38 21.99 3.08
C ASP A 42 -10.94 21.15 1.92
N LEU A 43 -10.14 20.15 1.44
CA LEU A 43 -10.59 19.22 0.40
C LEU A 43 -11.78 18.37 0.85
N LEU A 44 -11.84 18.02 2.13
CA LEU A 44 -12.86 17.14 2.70
C LEU A 44 -14.03 17.89 3.34
N ASN A 45 -13.97 19.23 3.38
CA ASN A 45 -14.91 20.09 4.12
C ASN A 45 -15.00 19.69 5.60
N ALA A 46 -13.85 19.51 6.24
CA ALA A 46 -13.68 19.03 7.61
C ALA A 46 -12.99 20.08 8.50
N GLY A 47 -13.04 19.89 9.81
CA GLY A 47 -12.17 20.59 10.75
C GLY A 47 -10.71 20.06 10.66
N TYR A 48 -9.76 20.83 11.24
CA TYR A 48 -8.37 20.37 11.33
C TYR A 48 -7.71 20.74 12.66
N THR A 49 -6.69 19.98 13.02
CA THR A 49 -5.83 20.26 14.17
C THR A 49 -4.42 19.72 13.94
N ASP A 50 -3.45 20.30 14.63
CA ASP A 50 -2.06 19.81 14.75
C ASP A 50 -1.75 19.27 16.16
N SER A 51 -2.77 19.20 17.04
CA SER A 51 -2.67 18.63 18.38
C SER A 51 -3.59 17.42 18.56
N LEU A 52 -3.04 16.30 19.05
CA LEU A 52 -3.81 15.08 19.34
C LEU A 52 -4.80 15.27 20.50
N ASP A 53 -4.54 16.23 21.39
CA ASP A 53 -5.42 16.55 22.52
C ASP A 53 -6.68 17.34 22.11
N GLN A 54 -6.72 17.79 20.85
CA GLN A 54 -7.81 18.56 20.27
C GLN A 54 -8.61 17.76 19.22
N LEU A 55 -8.49 16.44 19.24
CA LEU A 55 -9.33 15.61 18.39
C LEU A 55 -10.78 15.64 18.88
N VAL A 56 -11.71 15.56 17.92
CA VAL A 56 -13.15 15.48 18.22
C VAL A 56 -13.43 14.18 19.02
N PRO A 57 -13.97 14.26 20.23
CA PRO A 57 -14.10 13.10 21.13
C PRO A 57 -15.30 12.19 20.78
N ASP A 58 -16.27 12.67 20.01
CA ASP A 58 -17.52 12.00 19.68
C ASP A 58 -17.52 11.40 18.25
N ALA A 59 -16.34 11.16 17.68
CA ALA A 59 -16.22 10.45 16.42
C ALA A 59 -16.55 8.95 16.59
N GLU A 60 -17.16 8.38 15.55
CA GLU A 60 -17.48 6.94 15.52
C GLU A 60 -16.28 6.10 15.07
N CYS A 61 -15.31 6.70 14.34
CA CYS A 61 -14.12 6.02 13.88
C CYS A 61 -12.91 6.95 13.85
N TYR A 62 -11.77 6.45 14.35
CA TYR A 62 -10.46 7.10 14.28
C TYR A 62 -9.55 6.28 13.37
N VAL A 63 -9.17 6.85 12.22
CA VAL A 63 -8.35 6.18 11.20
C VAL A 63 -6.92 6.72 11.25
N PHE A 64 -5.98 5.87 11.62
CA PHE A 64 -4.56 6.20 11.69
C PHE A 64 -3.88 5.92 10.35
N ALA A 65 -3.59 6.96 9.61
CA ALA A 65 -2.90 6.94 8.32
C ALA A 65 -1.58 7.75 8.37
N VAL A 66 -0.77 7.48 9.38
CA VAL A 66 0.57 8.06 9.61
C VAL A 66 1.66 7.07 9.23
N LYS A 67 2.91 7.54 9.16
CA LYS A 67 4.08 6.65 8.88
C LYS A 67 4.23 5.58 9.98
N ASP A 68 4.62 4.37 9.58
CA ASP A 68 4.79 3.20 10.46
C ASP A 68 5.66 3.49 11.69
N GLN A 69 6.74 4.27 11.53
CA GLN A 69 7.66 4.62 12.62
C GLN A 69 7.00 5.37 13.79
N VAL A 70 5.99 6.20 13.52
CA VAL A 70 5.32 7.00 14.55
C VAL A 70 3.97 6.42 14.96
N LEU A 71 3.46 5.45 14.22
CA LEU A 71 2.14 4.87 14.41
C LEU A 71 1.91 4.35 15.83
N PRO A 72 2.81 3.56 16.46
CA PRO A 72 2.59 3.06 17.81
C PRO A 72 2.45 4.16 18.87
N ALA A 73 3.27 5.21 18.76
CA ALA A 73 3.22 6.32 19.72
C ALA A 73 1.93 7.13 19.57
N VAL A 74 1.50 7.39 18.34
CA VAL A 74 0.26 8.12 18.06
C VAL A 74 -0.97 7.32 18.51
N ILE A 75 -1.01 6.02 18.21
CA ILE A 75 -2.09 5.13 18.70
C ILE A 75 -2.17 5.16 20.24
N LYS A 76 -1.04 4.97 20.92
CA LYS A 76 -1.01 4.97 22.39
C LYS A 76 -1.56 6.27 22.96
N GLN A 77 -1.16 7.42 22.43
CA GLN A 77 -1.63 8.72 22.88
C GLN A 77 -3.12 8.91 22.64
N VAL A 78 -3.59 8.65 21.43
CA VAL A 78 -5.00 8.83 21.05
C VAL A 78 -5.91 7.86 21.81
N CYS A 79 -5.55 6.58 21.90
CA CYS A 79 -6.34 5.64 22.69
C CYS A 79 -6.37 6.00 24.18
N GLY A 80 -5.26 6.51 24.74
CA GLY A 80 -5.23 7.00 26.12
C GLY A 80 -6.15 8.18 26.40
N LEU A 81 -6.47 8.98 25.38
CA LEU A 81 -7.36 10.14 25.49
C LEU A 81 -8.82 9.83 25.18
N TYR A 82 -9.08 8.91 24.25
CA TYR A 82 -10.40 8.78 23.62
C TYR A 82 -10.99 7.36 23.63
N ALA A 83 -10.24 6.33 24.06
CA ALA A 83 -10.75 4.96 24.01
C ALA A 83 -11.51 4.51 25.26
N ASP A 84 -11.27 5.15 26.41
CA ASP A 84 -11.93 4.78 27.67
C ASP A 84 -13.44 5.03 27.59
N GLY A 85 -14.23 3.99 27.86
CA GLY A 85 -15.70 4.03 27.75
C GLY A 85 -16.24 4.28 26.34
N SER A 86 -15.39 4.40 25.33
CA SER A 86 -15.80 4.71 23.95
C SER A 86 -16.32 3.48 23.21
N SER A 87 -17.35 3.70 22.38
CA SER A 87 -17.82 2.73 21.37
C SER A 87 -17.21 2.97 19.98
N ALA A 88 -16.30 3.92 19.85
CA ALA A 88 -15.63 4.24 18.59
C ALA A 88 -14.71 3.11 18.12
N LEU A 89 -14.55 3.03 16.82
CA LEU A 89 -13.65 2.11 16.15
C LEU A 89 -12.28 2.78 15.91
N PHE A 90 -11.21 2.15 16.37
CA PHE A 90 -9.82 2.64 16.19
C PHE A 90 -9.09 1.75 15.19
N VAL A 91 -8.70 2.29 14.04
CA VAL A 91 -8.12 1.47 12.98
C VAL A 91 -6.87 2.10 12.38
N HIS A 92 -5.86 1.30 12.09
CA HIS A 92 -4.73 1.76 11.31
C HIS A 92 -4.74 1.19 9.89
N THR A 93 -3.99 1.84 9.00
CA THR A 93 -3.93 1.49 7.57
C THR A 93 -2.59 0.91 7.14
N ALA A 94 -1.72 0.53 8.08
CA ALA A 94 -0.38 0.02 7.78
C ALA A 94 -0.41 -1.44 7.34
N GLY A 95 0.30 -1.75 6.25
CA GLY A 95 0.41 -3.12 5.74
C GLY A 95 1.33 -4.01 6.59
N SER A 96 2.39 -3.43 7.18
CA SER A 96 3.46 -4.15 7.90
C SER A 96 3.22 -4.26 9.41
N ILE A 97 2.38 -3.41 10.00
CA ILE A 97 2.18 -3.32 11.45
C ILE A 97 1.04 -4.23 11.91
N SER A 98 1.26 -4.99 13.01
CA SER A 98 0.21 -5.80 13.62
C SER A 98 -0.83 -4.93 14.30
N PHE A 99 -2.10 -5.41 14.36
CA PHE A 99 -3.15 -4.75 15.15
C PHE A 99 -2.88 -4.80 16.67
N ASP A 100 -1.97 -5.66 17.14
CA ASP A 100 -1.53 -5.72 18.55
C ASP A 100 -0.82 -4.43 19.03
N VAL A 101 -0.58 -3.48 18.13
CA VAL A 101 -0.07 -2.15 18.49
C VAL A 101 -1.07 -1.33 19.31
N PHE A 102 -2.37 -1.68 19.26
CA PHE A 102 -3.40 -1.04 20.06
C PHE A 102 -3.35 -1.50 21.52
N PRO A 103 -3.61 -0.60 22.49
CA PRO A 103 -3.80 -0.98 23.89
C PRO A 103 -4.96 -1.97 24.02
N LYS A 104 -4.78 -2.99 24.87
CA LYS A 104 -5.78 -4.06 25.06
C LYS A 104 -7.09 -3.56 25.70
N GLU A 105 -7.04 -2.44 26.35
CA GLU A 105 -8.17 -1.76 27.00
C GLU A 105 -9.10 -1.12 25.95
N THR A 106 -8.59 -0.88 24.74
CA THR A 106 -9.40 -0.34 23.63
C THR A 106 -10.44 -1.38 23.20
N LYS A 107 -11.71 -1.03 23.20
CA LYS A 107 -12.81 -1.98 22.97
C LYS A 107 -12.87 -2.48 21.52
N TYR A 108 -12.84 -1.57 20.56
CA TYR A 108 -12.94 -1.88 19.12
C TYR A 108 -11.74 -1.34 18.37
N TYR A 109 -10.87 -2.22 17.93
CA TYR A 109 -9.69 -1.81 17.17
C TYR A 109 -9.29 -2.85 16.12
N GLY A 110 -8.55 -2.40 15.12
CA GLY A 110 -8.12 -3.29 14.07
C GLY A 110 -7.38 -2.59 12.94
N VAL A 111 -7.42 -3.22 11.79
CA VAL A 111 -6.75 -2.79 10.56
C VAL A 111 -7.77 -2.60 9.44
N LEU A 112 -7.59 -1.52 8.69
CA LEU A 112 -8.28 -1.23 7.44
C LEU A 112 -7.21 -0.91 6.40
N TYR A 113 -6.75 -1.91 5.64
CA TYR A 113 -5.63 -1.80 4.71
C TYR A 113 -6.07 -1.86 3.24
N PRO A 114 -6.34 -0.73 2.58
CA PRO A 114 -6.52 -0.71 1.13
C PRO A 114 -5.17 -0.92 0.45
N MET A 115 -5.07 -1.97 -0.37
CA MET A 115 -3.83 -2.35 -1.04
C MET A 115 -3.72 -1.67 -2.41
N GLN A 116 -3.10 -0.50 -2.44
CA GLN A 116 -2.84 0.26 -3.65
C GLN A 116 -1.64 1.19 -3.44
N THR A 117 -1.04 1.67 -4.52
CA THR A 117 -0.12 2.80 -4.50
C THR A 117 -0.91 4.11 -4.61
N PHE A 118 -0.66 5.04 -3.69
CA PHE A 118 -1.39 6.30 -3.60
C PHE A 118 -0.48 7.51 -3.83
N SER A 119 -0.98 8.49 -4.56
CA SER A 119 -0.41 9.83 -4.65
C SER A 119 -1.50 10.88 -4.43
N LYS A 120 -1.12 12.08 -3.97
CA LYS A 120 -2.08 13.16 -3.75
C LYS A 120 -2.64 13.73 -5.05
N GLN A 121 -1.83 13.70 -6.11
CA GLN A 121 -2.11 14.34 -7.40
C GLN A 121 -2.97 13.48 -8.33
N ARG A 122 -3.13 12.20 -8.03
CA ARG A 122 -3.87 11.27 -8.87
C ARG A 122 -5.05 10.71 -8.08
N ASP A 123 -6.25 11.02 -8.52
CA ASP A 123 -7.47 10.44 -7.93
C ASP A 123 -7.54 8.95 -8.26
N VAL A 124 -7.98 8.17 -7.28
CA VAL A 124 -8.08 6.72 -7.36
C VAL A 124 -9.51 6.30 -7.05
N ASP A 125 -10.10 5.51 -7.93
CA ASP A 125 -11.38 4.85 -7.66
C ASP A 125 -11.15 3.66 -6.72
N PHE A 126 -11.78 3.71 -5.54
CA PHE A 126 -11.66 2.66 -4.54
C PHE A 126 -12.53 1.44 -4.81
N THR A 127 -13.44 1.52 -5.77
CA THR A 127 -14.45 0.49 -6.04
C THR A 127 -13.84 -0.91 -6.23
N ASP A 128 -12.72 -0.99 -6.94
CA ASP A 128 -12.05 -2.26 -7.26
C ASP A 128 -10.73 -2.46 -6.47
N ILE A 129 -10.40 -1.55 -5.53
CA ILE A 129 -9.21 -1.71 -4.69
C ILE A 129 -9.47 -2.78 -3.63
N PRO A 130 -8.65 -3.84 -3.54
CA PRO A 130 -8.74 -4.81 -2.46
C PRO A 130 -8.49 -4.15 -1.10
N VAL A 131 -9.39 -4.38 -0.15
CA VAL A 131 -9.28 -3.89 1.23
C VAL A 131 -9.15 -5.07 2.17
N PHE A 132 -8.05 -5.14 2.89
CA PHE A 132 -7.80 -6.19 3.86
C PHE A 132 -8.09 -5.68 5.27
N ILE A 133 -8.91 -6.44 6.01
CA ILE A 133 -9.35 -6.08 7.35
C ILE A 133 -8.96 -7.12 8.39
N GLU A 134 -8.75 -6.66 9.62
CA GLU A 134 -8.53 -7.50 10.79
C GLU A 134 -9.06 -6.77 12.03
N GLY A 135 -9.96 -7.39 12.77
CA GLY A 135 -10.52 -6.84 14.00
C GLY A 135 -10.09 -7.66 15.22
N ASN A 136 -10.02 -7.01 16.39
CA ASN A 136 -9.71 -7.68 17.65
C ASN A 136 -10.82 -8.62 18.15
N SER A 137 -11.97 -8.61 17.48
CA SER A 137 -13.12 -9.47 17.74
C SER A 137 -13.95 -9.63 16.47
N ASP A 138 -14.87 -10.62 16.44
CA ASP A 138 -15.82 -10.78 15.33
C ASP A 138 -16.73 -9.55 15.18
N GLU A 139 -17.16 -8.94 16.29
CA GLU A 139 -17.94 -7.70 16.27
C GLU A 139 -17.17 -6.57 15.57
N THR A 140 -15.88 -6.41 15.91
CA THR A 140 -15.02 -5.40 15.29
C THR A 140 -14.79 -5.71 13.80
N SER A 141 -14.53 -6.98 13.47
CA SER A 141 -14.36 -7.41 12.08
C SER A 141 -15.59 -7.12 11.23
N ASN A 142 -16.79 -7.36 11.75
CA ASN A 142 -18.05 -7.05 11.07
C ASN A 142 -18.23 -5.53 10.87
N LYS A 143 -17.87 -4.70 11.86
CA LYS A 143 -17.89 -3.23 11.72
C LYS A 143 -16.93 -2.75 10.63
N LEU A 144 -15.72 -3.32 10.58
CA LEU A 144 -14.72 -3.04 9.55
C LEU A 144 -15.19 -3.47 8.16
N GLU A 145 -15.83 -4.61 8.07
CA GLU A 145 -16.36 -5.15 6.82
C GLU A 145 -17.45 -4.24 6.25
N VAL A 146 -18.39 -3.80 7.07
CA VAL A 146 -19.43 -2.83 6.69
C VAL A 146 -18.81 -1.52 6.21
N LEU A 147 -17.81 -1.00 6.94
CA LEU A 147 -17.09 0.22 6.55
C LEU A 147 -16.35 0.04 5.22
N ALA A 148 -15.61 -1.06 5.06
CA ALA A 148 -14.84 -1.32 3.84
C ALA A 148 -15.73 -1.53 2.61
N HIS A 149 -16.82 -2.28 2.75
CA HIS A 149 -17.79 -2.51 1.67
C HIS A 149 -18.55 -1.25 1.24
N SER A 150 -18.55 -0.18 2.06
CA SER A 150 -19.15 1.08 1.64
C SER A 150 -18.42 1.73 0.47
N PHE A 151 -17.11 1.48 0.31
CA PHE A 151 -16.27 2.11 -0.72
C PHE A 151 -15.49 1.11 -1.61
N SER A 152 -15.48 -0.20 -1.29
CA SER A 152 -14.83 -1.22 -2.11
C SER A 152 -15.72 -2.46 -2.25
N LYS A 153 -15.69 -3.07 -3.44
CA LYS A 153 -16.35 -4.37 -3.72
C LYS A 153 -15.51 -5.56 -3.24
N SER A 154 -14.20 -5.37 -3.03
CA SER A 154 -13.24 -6.44 -2.77
C SER A 154 -12.71 -6.31 -1.34
N VAL A 155 -13.38 -6.94 -0.37
CA VAL A 155 -13.01 -6.91 1.05
C VAL A 155 -12.65 -8.31 1.52
N TYR A 156 -11.52 -8.42 2.20
CA TYR A 156 -10.97 -9.71 2.66
C TYR A 156 -10.55 -9.62 4.13
N ARG A 157 -10.86 -10.64 4.90
CA ARG A 157 -10.30 -10.81 6.25
C ARG A 157 -8.91 -11.43 6.14
N LEU A 158 -7.90 -10.79 6.71
CA LEU A 158 -6.52 -11.25 6.63
C LEU A 158 -5.77 -10.93 7.91
N SER A 159 -5.10 -11.95 8.48
CA SER A 159 -4.33 -11.79 9.72
C SER A 159 -3.15 -10.83 9.53
N SER A 160 -2.69 -10.23 10.63
CA SER A 160 -1.46 -9.41 10.63
C SER A 160 -0.23 -10.20 10.17
N ALA A 161 -0.19 -11.51 10.46
CA ALA A 161 0.88 -12.38 10.01
C ALA A 161 0.91 -12.52 8.50
N ASP A 162 -0.26 -12.78 7.88
CA ASP A 162 -0.39 -12.96 6.42
C ASP A 162 -0.32 -11.62 5.68
N ARG A 163 -0.85 -10.54 6.26
CA ARG A 163 -0.77 -9.20 5.68
C ARG A 163 0.67 -8.74 5.47
N ARG A 164 1.62 -9.14 6.31
CA ARG A 164 3.05 -8.83 6.10
C ARG A 164 3.58 -9.44 4.80
N TYR A 165 3.19 -10.69 4.48
CA TYR A 165 3.54 -11.31 3.20
C TYR A 165 2.86 -10.61 2.03
N LEU A 166 1.59 -10.28 2.17
CA LEU A 166 0.85 -9.51 1.16
C LEU A 166 1.52 -8.16 0.89
N HIS A 167 1.87 -7.43 1.95
CA HIS A 167 2.56 -6.14 1.81
C HIS A 167 3.95 -6.30 1.17
N LEU A 168 4.72 -7.31 1.54
CA LEU A 168 6.00 -7.62 0.89
C LEU A 168 5.80 -7.93 -0.61
N SER A 169 4.77 -8.68 -0.97
CA SER A 169 4.44 -8.96 -2.38
C SER A 169 4.10 -7.68 -3.14
N ALA A 170 3.37 -6.73 -2.50
CA ALA A 170 3.09 -5.43 -3.09
C ALA A 170 4.36 -4.56 -3.28
N VAL A 171 5.35 -4.66 -2.37
CA VAL A 171 6.66 -4.01 -2.56
C VAL A 171 7.34 -4.52 -3.82
N TRP A 172 7.35 -5.85 -4.03
CA TRP A 172 7.91 -6.43 -5.25
C TRP A 172 7.14 -6.02 -6.51
N ALA A 173 5.81 -6.11 -6.49
CA ALA A 173 4.97 -5.87 -7.66
C ALA A 173 4.82 -4.38 -8.02
N CYS A 174 5.13 -3.46 -7.11
CA CYS A 174 4.92 -2.03 -7.31
C CYS A 174 6.19 -1.20 -7.05
N ASN A 175 6.75 -1.22 -5.83
CA ASN A 175 7.84 -0.30 -5.48
C ASN A 175 9.13 -0.61 -6.25
N PHE A 176 9.53 -1.89 -6.32
CA PHE A 176 10.71 -2.29 -7.07
C PHE A 176 10.51 -2.15 -8.58
N VAL A 177 9.31 -2.46 -9.08
CA VAL A 177 8.98 -2.24 -10.49
C VAL A 177 9.08 -0.76 -10.85
N ASN A 178 8.55 0.15 -10.02
CA ASN A 178 8.69 1.59 -10.25
C ASN A 178 10.16 2.04 -10.26
N HIS A 179 10.99 1.49 -9.37
CA HIS A 179 12.43 1.77 -9.39
C HIS A 179 13.10 1.24 -10.66
N CYS A 180 12.68 0.08 -11.19
CA CYS A 180 13.15 -0.40 -12.49
C CYS A 180 12.80 0.58 -13.63
N TYR A 181 11.64 1.25 -13.57
CA TYR A 181 11.29 2.29 -14.55
C TYR A 181 12.20 3.52 -14.44
N ASP A 182 12.53 3.93 -13.21
CA ASP A 182 13.47 5.03 -12.94
C ASP A 182 14.86 4.71 -13.52
N VAL A 183 15.39 3.52 -13.23
CA VAL A 183 16.64 3.02 -13.81
C VAL A 183 16.60 2.99 -15.34
N ALA A 184 15.49 2.55 -15.93
CA ALA A 184 15.33 2.56 -17.38
C ALA A 184 15.40 3.98 -17.97
N SER A 185 14.81 4.96 -17.27
CA SER A 185 14.92 6.38 -17.64
C SER A 185 16.37 6.89 -17.58
N GLU A 186 17.12 6.53 -16.54
CA GLU A 186 18.53 6.90 -16.40
C GLU A 186 19.39 6.29 -17.50
N VAL A 187 19.15 5.02 -17.88
CA VAL A 187 19.88 4.32 -18.96
C VAL A 187 19.59 4.94 -20.33
N LEU A 188 18.41 5.52 -20.54
CA LEU A 188 18.05 6.19 -21.81
C LEU A 188 18.63 7.60 -21.91
N ALA A 189 18.88 8.28 -20.81
CA ALA A 189 19.29 9.67 -20.77
C ALA A 189 20.56 9.98 -21.62
N PRO A 190 21.63 9.16 -21.60
CA PRO A 190 22.86 9.41 -22.39
C PRO A 190 22.64 9.41 -23.89
N ILE A 191 21.61 8.74 -24.39
CA ILE A 191 21.30 8.66 -25.83
C ILE A 191 20.18 9.62 -26.24
N GLY A 192 19.66 10.45 -25.31
CA GLY A 192 18.66 11.47 -25.58
C GLY A 192 17.28 10.92 -25.96
N VAL A 193 16.97 9.65 -25.63
CA VAL A 193 15.68 9.03 -25.91
C VAL A 193 14.75 9.25 -24.69
N PRO A 194 13.54 9.81 -24.90
CA PRO A 194 12.62 10.09 -23.80
C PRO A 194 12.03 8.78 -23.25
N PHE A 195 11.73 8.77 -21.93
CA PHE A 195 11.21 7.59 -21.23
C PHE A 195 9.88 7.07 -21.80
N GLU A 196 9.08 7.96 -22.38
CA GLU A 196 7.77 7.65 -22.95
C GLU A 196 7.81 6.53 -24.00
N VAL A 197 8.96 6.31 -24.65
CA VAL A 197 9.12 5.21 -25.61
C VAL A 197 9.02 3.83 -24.95
N MET A 198 9.20 3.75 -23.62
CA MET A 198 9.05 2.51 -22.85
C MET A 198 7.61 2.20 -22.45
N LEU A 199 6.70 3.17 -22.50
CA LEU A 199 5.32 2.99 -22.02
C LEU A 199 4.60 1.82 -22.71
N PRO A 200 4.66 1.63 -24.04
CA PRO A 200 4.01 0.47 -24.67
C PRO A 200 4.57 -0.88 -24.21
N LEU A 201 5.88 -0.95 -23.91
CA LEU A 201 6.51 -2.17 -23.39
C LEU A 201 6.11 -2.44 -21.94
N ILE A 202 6.01 -1.40 -21.11
CA ILE A 202 5.53 -1.46 -19.73
C ILE A 202 4.10 -1.99 -19.70
N ASP A 203 3.22 -1.41 -20.51
CA ASP A 203 1.81 -1.80 -20.61
C ASP A 203 1.66 -3.25 -21.08
N GLU A 204 2.47 -3.69 -22.04
CA GLU A 204 2.47 -5.08 -22.52
C GLU A 204 2.94 -6.04 -21.43
N THR A 205 3.98 -5.68 -20.68
CA THR A 205 4.49 -6.49 -19.56
C THR A 205 3.42 -6.65 -18.48
N ALA A 206 2.71 -5.59 -18.15
CA ALA A 206 1.61 -5.62 -17.19
C ALA A 206 0.41 -6.44 -17.71
N ARG A 207 0.05 -6.31 -18.99
CA ARG A 207 -1.06 -7.08 -19.60
C ARG A 207 -0.80 -8.58 -19.62
N LYS A 208 0.44 -9.00 -19.92
CA LYS A 208 0.79 -10.43 -19.96
C LYS A 208 0.48 -11.18 -18.68
N VAL A 209 0.65 -10.57 -17.51
CA VAL A 209 0.39 -11.24 -16.23
C VAL A 209 -1.12 -11.38 -15.89
N HIS A 210 -2.01 -10.82 -16.72
CA HIS A 210 -3.44 -11.11 -16.65
C HIS A 210 -3.82 -12.40 -17.41
N GLU A 211 -2.98 -12.86 -18.35
CA GLU A 211 -3.26 -14.00 -19.22
C GLU A 211 -2.35 -15.19 -18.91
N LEU A 212 -1.12 -14.90 -18.47
CA LEU A 212 -0.08 -15.89 -18.18
C LEU A 212 0.40 -15.73 -16.73
N SER A 213 0.85 -16.82 -16.14
CA SER A 213 1.55 -16.67 -14.84
C SER A 213 2.82 -15.82 -15.04
N PRO A 214 3.28 -15.07 -13.99
CA PRO A 214 4.51 -14.27 -14.08
C PRO A 214 5.72 -15.06 -14.55
N ARG A 215 5.79 -16.36 -14.25
CA ARG A 215 6.87 -17.26 -14.68
C ARG A 215 6.80 -17.55 -16.17
N GLU A 216 5.63 -17.86 -16.71
CA GLU A 216 5.42 -18.12 -18.14
C GLU A 216 5.60 -16.86 -18.98
N ALA A 217 5.23 -15.69 -18.43
CA ALA A 217 5.40 -14.40 -19.10
C ALA A 217 6.88 -13.93 -19.17
N GLN A 218 7.80 -14.56 -18.39
CA GLN A 218 9.19 -14.14 -18.30
C GLN A 218 9.95 -14.39 -19.58
N THR A 219 10.62 -13.36 -20.10
CA THR A 219 11.45 -13.39 -21.30
C THR A 219 12.81 -12.72 -21.05
N GLY A 220 13.67 -12.70 -22.06
CA GLY A 220 14.92 -11.96 -22.04
C GLY A 220 16.19 -12.82 -21.99
N PRO A 221 17.40 -12.21 -22.02
CA PRO A 221 18.67 -12.94 -22.06
C PRO A 221 18.95 -13.71 -20.77
N ALA A 222 18.46 -13.26 -19.63
CA ALA A 222 18.65 -13.90 -18.33
C ALA A 222 17.99 -15.29 -18.27
N VAL A 223 16.82 -15.49 -18.90
CA VAL A 223 16.15 -16.81 -18.95
C VAL A 223 17.09 -17.88 -19.53
N ARG A 224 17.78 -17.57 -20.62
CA ARG A 224 18.69 -18.45 -21.34
C ARG A 224 20.13 -18.40 -20.84
N TYR A 225 20.42 -17.52 -19.86
CA TYR A 225 21.75 -17.19 -19.36
C TYR A 225 22.72 -16.79 -20.49
N ASP A 226 22.30 -15.89 -21.37
CA ASP A 226 23.13 -15.40 -22.48
C ASP A 226 24.22 -14.44 -21.96
N GLU A 227 25.33 -15.03 -21.51
CA GLU A 227 26.46 -14.30 -20.90
C GLU A 227 27.02 -13.21 -21.83
N ARG A 228 27.04 -13.43 -23.14
CA ARG A 228 27.54 -12.45 -24.09
C ARG A 228 26.69 -11.17 -24.06
N VAL A 229 25.38 -11.31 -24.13
CA VAL A 229 24.46 -10.19 -24.07
C VAL A 229 24.51 -9.53 -22.71
N MET A 230 24.46 -10.32 -21.64
CA MET A 230 24.48 -9.83 -20.26
C MET A 230 25.74 -9.02 -19.96
N ASN A 231 26.92 -9.52 -20.37
CA ASN A 231 28.19 -8.80 -20.17
C ASN A 231 28.26 -7.50 -20.99
N ALA A 232 27.73 -7.48 -22.22
CA ALA A 232 27.62 -6.26 -23.01
C ALA A 232 26.73 -5.21 -22.33
N GLN A 233 25.59 -5.63 -21.75
CA GLN A 233 24.70 -4.74 -21.00
C GLN A 233 25.32 -4.22 -19.69
N LEU A 234 26.06 -5.08 -18.96
CA LEU A 234 26.81 -4.65 -17.77
C LEU A 234 27.88 -3.60 -18.11
N ALA A 235 28.54 -3.71 -19.24
CA ALA A 235 29.54 -2.75 -19.67
C ALA A 235 28.96 -1.34 -19.94
N LEU A 236 27.69 -1.23 -20.33
CA LEU A 236 27.00 0.05 -20.48
C LEU A 236 26.78 0.76 -19.12
N MET A 237 26.77 0.01 -18.02
CA MET A 237 26.57 0.51 -16.64
C MET A 237 27.88 0.56 -15.84
N LYS A 238 29.06 0.64 -16.52
CA LYS A 238 30.39 0.57 -15.88
C LYS A 238 30.60 1.60 -14.77
N ASP A 239 29.98 2.76 -14.90
CA ASP A 239 30.10 3.88 -13.94
C ASP A 239 29.05 3.81 -12.81
N HIS A 240 28.21 2.77 -12.81
CA HIS A 240 27.13 2.54 -11.82
C HIS A 240 27.23 1.14 -11.18
N PRO A 241 28.22 0.90 -10.29
CA PRO A 241 28.49 -0.45 -9.76
C PRO A 241 27.30 -1.06 -9.02
N MET A 242 26.50 -0.28 -8.32
CA MET A 242 25.29 -0.77 -7.64
C MET A 242 24.25 -1.26 -8.64
N LEU A 243 24.06 -0.57 -9.77
CA LEU A 243 23.13 -1.02 -10.80
C LEU A 243 23.62 -2.29 -11.49
N GLN A 244 24.94 -2.45 -11.67
CA GLN A 244 25.51 -3.69 -12.16
C GLN A 244 25.24 -4.87 -11.21
N ASP A 245 25.32 -4.65 -9.89
CA ASP A 245 25.08 -5.69 -8.90
C ASP A 245 23.60 -6.08 -8.87
N ILE A 246 22.69 -5.11 -8.90
CA ILE A 246 21.23 -5.35 -9.02
C ILE A 246 20.95 -6.15 -10.31
N TYR A 247 21.51 -5.74 -11.42
CA TYR A 247 21.33 -6.44 -12.71
C TYR A 247 21.79 -7.91 -12.63
N ARG A 248 22.98 -8.17 -12.05
CA ARG A 248 23.50 -9.55 -11.86
C ARG A 248 22.58 -10.38 -10.99
N LEU A 249 22.16 -9.85 -9.84
CA LEU A 249 21.29 -10.55 -8.90
C LEU A 249 19.92 -10.87 -9.51
N LEU A 250 19.30 -9.92 -10.19
CA LEU A 250 18.03 -10.15 -10.87
C LEU A 250 18.17 -11.17 -12.01
N SER A 251 19.24 -11.06 -12.82
CA SER A 251 19.50 -11.99 -13.91
C SER A 251 19.73 -13.42 -13.42
N GLN A 252 20.48 -13.58 -12.33
CA GLN A 252 20.69 -14.87 -11.69
C GLN A 252 19.36 -15.44 -11.15
N SER A 253 18.59 -14.64 -10.43
CA SER A 253 17.31 -15.06 -9.89
C SER A 253 16.32 -15.48 -10.99
N ILE A 254 16.27 -14.75 -12.12
CA ILE A 254 15.45 -15.11 -13.28
C ILE A 254 15.90 -16.47 -13.83
N HIS A 255 17.20 -16.69 -14.02
CA HIS A 255 17.74 -17.94 -14.55
C HIS A 255 17.43 -19.12 -13.64
N GLU A 256 17.69 -19.00 -12.36
CA GLU A 256 17.40 -20.04 -11.36
C GLU A 256 15.92 -20.42 -11.34
N ASN A 257 15.03 -19.42 -11.33
CA ASN A 257 13.59 -19.64 -11.36
C ASN A 257 13.11 -20.29 -12.67
N SER A 258 13.76 -20.00 -13.82
CA SER A 258 13.40 -20.61 -15.11
C SER A 258 13.73 -22.11 -15.17
N ARG A 259 14.74 -22.57 -14.42
CA ARG A 259 15.14 -23.99 -14.33
C ARG A 259 14.23 -24.84 -13.44
N HIS A 260 13.48 -24.20 -12.53
CA HIS A 260 12.55 -24.85 -11.62
C HIS A 260 11.10 -24.78 -12.12
N ALA A 261 10.88 -24.68 -13.43
CA ALA A 261 9.56 -24.59 -14.04
C ALA A 261 8.62 -25.77 -13.70
N ASP A 262 9.16 -26.92 -13.31
CA ASP A 262 8.41 -28.14 -12.98
C ASP A 262 7.99 -28.25 -11.50
N MET A 263 8.32 -27.28 -10.64
CA MET A 263 7.83 -27.29 -9.26
C MET A 263 6.42 -26.68 -9.18
N PRO A 264 5.45 -27.37 -8.55
CA PRO A 264 4.10 -26.85 -8.44
C PRO A 264 4.13 -25.54 -7.67
N THR A 265 3.70 -24.45 -8.34
CA THR A 265 3.39 -23.17 -7.71
C THR A 265 2.35 -23.39 -6.63
N CYS A 266 2.55 -22.76 -5.49
CA CYS A 266 1.74 -22.82 -4.28
C CYS A 266 0.25 -23.05 -4.54
N ARG A 267 -0.34 -23.93 -3.71
CA ARG A 267 -1.78 -24.19 -3.64
C ARG A 267 -2.56 -22.89 -3.71
N HIS A 268 -3.56 -22.84 -4.59
CA HIS A 268 -4.62 -21.86 -4.51
C HIS A 268 -5.19 -21.89 -3.09
N LEU A 269 -4.98 -20.81 -2.34
CA LEU A 269 -5.85 -20.52 -1.22
C LEU A 269 -7.22 -20.25 -1.84
N ASP A 270 -8.18 -21.13 -1.61
CA ASP A 270 -9.58 -20.83 -1.85
C ASP A 270 -9.93 -19.61 -0.99
N ILE A 271 -9.86 -18.43 -1.60
CA ILE A 271 -10.38 -17.18 -1.02
C ILE A 271 -11.87 -17.15 -1.41
N SER A 272 -12.61 -18.17 -1.03
CA SER A 272 -14.05 -18.19 -1.19
C SER A 272 -14.67 -17.62 0.09
N THR A 273 -15.21 -16.40 -0.05
CA THR A 273 -16.26 -15.68 0.70
C THR A 273 -16.20 -15.74 2.23
#